data_e082003078e23e7027e11fac68f21f87
#
_entry.id   e082003078e23e7027e11fac68f21f87
#
_cell.length_a   1.000
_cell.length_b   1.000
_cell.length_c   1.000
_cell.angle_alpha   90.00
_cell.angle_beta   90.00
_cell.angle_gamma   90.00
#
_symmetry.space_group_name_H-M   'P 1'
#
loop_
_entity.id
_entity.type
_entity.pdbx_description
1 polymer ?
#
loop_
_entity_poly.entity_id
_entity_poly.type
_entity_poly.pdbx_seq_one_letter_code
_entity_poly.pdbx_strand_id
1 'polypeptide(L)'
;KISDIQQQLNQLPHGKLIISHNGENIKWYSSDGHSKKYIPKSDRALAEQLALRKYLTSLLEELLQEKKAINFYDRHRPKAIKSSILLQDASLGYSELLASYFQLSPSHTAWMQETYDHNSKNPENLIYKAVNGISVRSKSEAIIAMLLYTNKIPFRYECALNLGDIKFYPDFTILHPKTEQLYYWEHFGLMDSPGYRQNAFSKQ
;
A
#
# COMPACT_ATOMS: atom_id res chain seq x y z
N LYS A 1 -2.74 8.49 15.54
CA LYS A 1 -1.48 7.90 16.06
C LYS A 1 -0.50 8.97 16.57
N ILE A 2 -0.15 10.03 15.79
CA ILE A 2 0.75 11.12 16.27
C ILE A 2 0.15 11.82 17.48
N SER A 3 -1.10 12.26 17.39
CA SER A 3 -1.83 12.93 18.47
C SER A 3 -1.91 12.09 19.75
N ASP A 4 -2.15 10.79 19.60
CA ASP A 4 -2.28 9.85 20.72
C ASP A 4 -0.94 9.68 21.45
N ILE A 5 0.17 9.60 20.68
CA ILE A 5 1.53 9.53 21.25
C ILE A 5 1.86 10.82 22.01
N GLN A 6 1.52 11.97 21.45
CA GLN A 6 1.73 13.26 22.13
C GLN A 6 0.95 13.35 23.45
N GLN A 7 -0.30 12.87 23.46
CA GLN A 7 -1.10 12.81 24.67
C GLN A 7 -0.49 11.86 25.72
N GLN A 8 -0.03 10.69 25.31
CA GLN A 8 0.66 9.75 26.21
C GLN A 8 1.96 10.34 26.78
N LEU A 9 2.77 11.03 25.96
CA LEU A 9 3.99 11.68 26.41
C LEU A 9 3.75 12.75 27.47
N ASN A 10 2.61 13.47 27.42
CA ASN A 10 2.26 14.47 28.42
C ASN A 10 1.90 13.86 29.78
N GLN A 11 1.51 12.59 29.82
CA GLN A 11 1.17 11.86 31.05
C GLN A 11 2.38 11.19 31.70
N LEU A 12 3.50 11.05 30.99
CA LEU A 12 4.70 10.39 31.49
C LEU A 12 5.64 11.38 32.22
N PRO A 13 6.38 10.92 33.24
CA PRO A 13 7.32 11.75 33.98
C PRO A 13 8.39 12.36 33.06
N HIS A 14 8.75 13.61 33.34
CA HIS A 14 9.82 14.30 32.61
C HIS A 14 11.19 13.73 32.97
N GLY A 15 12.13 13.75 32.01
CA GLY A 15 13.50 13.30 32.18
C GLY A 15 13.91 12.21 31.19
N LYS A 16 15.19 11.85 31.27
CA LYS A 16 15.79 10.79 30.44
C LYS A 16 16.21 9.62 31.30
N LEU A 17 15.90 8.41 30.86
CA LEU A 17 16.46 7.21 31.46
C LEU A 17 17.90 7.00 30.95
N ILE A 18 18.82 6.82 31.88
CA ILE A 18 20.21 6.40 31.61
C ILE A 18 20.39 5.01 32.18
N ILE A 19 20.77 4.08 31.33
CA ILE A 19 21.12 2.71 31.72
C ILE A 19 22.63 2.60 31.76
N SER A 20 23.17 2.14 32.88
CA SER A 20 24.61 1.94 33.10
C SER A 20 24.87 0.47 33.42
N HIS A 21 25.83 -0.12 32.73
CA HIS A 21 26.29 -1.49 32.98
C HIS A 21 27.50 -1.48 33.88
N ASN A 22 27.50 -2.34 34.91
CA ASN A 22 28.64 -2.57 35.80
C ASN A 22 28.79 -4.09 35.95
N GLY A 23 29.56 -4.71 35.04
CA GLY A 23 29.57 -6.14 34.83
C GLY A 23 28.17 -6.65 34.42
N GLU A 24 27.69 -7.67 35.09
CA GLU A 24 26.34 -8.22 34.88
C GLU A 24 25.21 -7.36 35.47
N ASN A 25 25.56 -6.36 36.26
CA ASN A 25 24.58 -5.53 36.96
C ASN A 25 24.16 -4.31 36.12
N ILE A 26 22.85 -4.13 35.96
CA ILE A 26 22.24 -2.97 35.30
C ILE A 26 21.77 -1.99 36.38
N LYS A 27 22.26 -0.73 36.30
CA LYS A 27 21.84 0.39 37.14
C LYS A 27 21.06 1.39 36.33
N TRP A 28 20.00 1.93 36.92
CA TRP A 28 19.14 2.93 36.30
C TRP A 28 19.34 4.30 36.93
N TYR A 29 19.30 5.34 36.11
CA TYR A 29 19.37 6.71 36.57
C TYR A 29 18.36 7.56 35.76
N SER A 30 17.72 8.51 36.44
CA SER A 30 17.00 9.59 35.79
C SER A 30 17.92 10.77 35.60
N SER A 31 17.75 11.53 34.50
CA SER A 31 18.46 12.79 34.26
C SER A 31 17.52 13.83 33.71
N ASP A 32 17.62 15.06 34.20
CA ASP A 32 16.96 16.25 33.74
C ASP A 32 17.82 17.08 32.75
N GLY A 33 19.02 16.57 32.45
CA GLY A 33 20.02 17.26 31.61
C GLY A 33 21.13 17.95 32.43
N HIS A 34 20.89 18.25 33.70
CA HIS A 34 21.85 18.90 34.61
C HIS A 34 22.34 17.97 35.73
N SER A 35 21.44 17.14 36.20
CA SER A 35 21.74 16.18 37.29
C SER A 35 21.41 14.75 36.87
N LYS A 36 22.04 13.81 37.58
CA LYS A 36 21.85 12.37 37.41
C LYS A 36 21.50 11.76 38.76
N LYS A 37 20.31 11.20 38.90
CA LYS A 37 19.80 10.59 40.12
C LYS A 37 19.63 9.08 39.94
N TYR A 38 20.15 8.30 40.89
CA TYR A 38 19.99 6.84 40.87
C TYR A 38 18.53 6.44 41.12
N ILE A 39 18.06 5.47 40.36
CA ILE A 39 16.72 4.86 40.50
C ILE A 39 16.93 3.48 41.13
N PRO A 40 16.46 3.25 42.38
CA PRO A 40 16.60 1.94 43.04
C PRO A 40 15.72 0.89 42.33
N LYS A 41 16.08 -0.38 42.48
CA LYS A 41 15.31 -1.49 41.86
C LYS A 41 13.88 -1.59 42.39
N SER A 42 13.61 -1.10 43.59
CA SER A 42 12.28 -0.99 44.18
C SER A 42 11.37 0.01 43.43
N ASP A 43 11.97 1.01 42.75
CA ASP A 43 11.25 2.01 41.98
C ASP A 43 11.32 1.70 40.46
N ARG A 44 11.10 0.45 40.14
CA ARG A 44 11.11 -0.07 38.76
C ARG A 44 10.06 0.63 37.87
N ALA A 45 8.93 0.99 38.44
CA ALA A 45 7.83 1.68 37.73
C ALA A 45 8.31 3.00 37.12
N LEU A 46 9.08 3.81 37.84
CA LEU A 46 9.67 5.04 37.32
C LEU A 46 10.63 4.77 36.14
N ALA A 47 11.46 3.75 36.24
CA ALA A 47 12.38 3.37 35.17
C ALA A 47 11.63 2.94 33.91
N GLU A 48 10.54 2.16 34.06
CA GLU A 48 9.67 1.74 32.95
C GLU A 48 8.98 2.92 32.28
N GLN A 49 8.45 3.86 33.05
CA GLN A 49 7.82 5.07 32.52
C GLN A 49 8.80 5.95 31.73
N LEU A 50 10.03 6.11 32.23
CA LEU A 50 11.08 6.85 31.52
C LEU A 50 11.57 6.11 30.28
N ALA A 51 11.62 4.77 30.30
CA ALA A 51 11.92 3.95 29.12
C ALA A 51 10.83 4.09 28.07
N LEU A 52 9.55 4.01 28.48
CA LEU A 52 8.40 4.22 27.59
C LEU A 52 8.43 5.63 26.99
N ARG A 53 8.73 6.65 27.79
CA ARG A 53 8.89 8.02 27.29
C ARG A 53 9.95 8.11 26.21
N LYS A 54 11.12 7.49 26.40
CA LYS A 54 12.19 7.48 25.40
C LYS A 54 11.73 6.80 24.10
N TYR A 55 11.09 5.64 24.21
CA TYR A 55 10.55 4.91 23.06
C TYR A 55 9.52 5.74 22.28
N LEU A 56 8.51 6.31 22.98
CA LEU A 56 7.47 7.11 22.35
C LEU A 56 8.01 8.41 21.72
N THR A 57 9.06 9.00 22.31
CA THR A 57 9.72 10.17 21.72
C THR A 57 10.38 9.81 20.39
N SER A 58 11.15 8.72 20.33
CA SER A 58 11.78 8.25 19.09
C SER A 58 10.74 7.88 18.04
N LEU A 59 9.67 7.16 18.42
CA LEU A 59 8.57 6.81 17.53
C LEU A 59 7.85 8.07 16.97
N LEU A 60 7.68 9.09 17.80
CA LEU A 60 7.09 10.36 17.36
C LEU A 60 7.97 11.07 16.33
N GLU A 61 9.29 11.11 16.57
CA GLU A 61 10.25 11.70 15.63
C GLU A 61 10.22 10.98 14.28
N GLU A 62 10.22 9.64 14.27
CA GLU A 62 10.10 8.81 13.06
C GLU A 62 8.81 9.11 12.29
N LEU A 63 7.68 9.11 12.96
CA LEU A 63 6.37 9.41 12.34
C LEU A 63 6.26 10.84 11.80
N LEU A 64 6.90 11.81 12.45
CA LEU A 64 6.96 13.18 11.96
C LEU A 64 7.82 13.31 10.71
N GLN A 65 8.93 12.58 10.63
CA GLN A 65 9.78 12.52 9.44
C GLN A 65 9.04 11.85 8.27
N GLU A 66 8.36 10.71 8.52
CA GLU A 66 7.54 10.02 7.53
C GLU A 66 6.42 10.94 6.98
N LYS A 67 5.69 11.61 7.88
CA LYS A 67 4.67 12.60 7.50
C LYS A 67 5.25 13.72 6.64
N LYS A 68 6.45 14.22 6.96
CA LYS A 68 7.13 15.24 6.18
C LYS A 68 7.48 14.74 4.78
N ALA A 69 7.97 13.50 4.66
CA ALA A 69 8.30 12.88 3.38
C ALA A 69 7.06 12.68 2.49
N ILE A 70 5.95 12.21 3.07
CA ILE A 70 4.66 12.05 2.37
C ILE A 70 4.15 13.42 1.88
N ASN A 71 4.16 14.43 2.75
CA ASN A 71 3.72 15.78 2.38
C ASN A 71 4.60 16.39 1.27
N PHE A 72 5.90 16.12 1.29
CA PHE A 72 6.82 16.54 0.24
C PHE A 72 6.47 15.87 -1.09
N TYR A 73 6.28 14.55 -1.09
CA TYR A 73 5.85 13.80 -2.25
C TYR A 73 4.53 14.33 -2.82
N ASP A 74 3.52 14.53 -1.99
CA ASP A 74 2.20 15.03 -2.42
C ASP A 74 2.26 16.42 -3.05
N ARG A 75 3.15 17.28 -2.57
CA ARG A 75 3.33 18.63 -3.15
C ARG A 75 4.03 18.61 -4.50
N HIS A 76 4.93 17.66 -4.72
CA HIS A 76 5.81 17.64 -5.90
C HIS A 76 5.43 16.60 -6.93
N ARG A 77 4.55 15.66 -6.61
CA ARG A 77 4.06 14.69 -7.60
C ARG A 77 3.31 15.39 -8.73
N PRO A 78 3.43 14.92 -9.97
CA PRO A 78 2.67 15.47 -11.09
C PRO A 78 1.16 15.40 -10.81
N LYS A 79 0.46 16.51 -10.96
CA LYS A 79 -1.00 16.58 -10.81
C LYS A 79 -1.74 15.88 -11.94
N ALA A 80 -1.12 15.79 -13.10
CA ALA A 80 -1.62 15.06 -14.27
C ALA A 80 -0.50 14.17 -14.81
N ILE A 81 -0.81 12.90 -15.06
CA ILE A 81 0.12 11.96 -15.68
C ILE A 81 -0.06 12.10 -17.19
N LYS A 82 0.67 13.04 -17.79
CA LYS A 82 0.59 13.35 -19.22
C LYS A 82 0.79 12.12 -20.13
N SER A 83 1.69 11.22 -19.75
CA SER A 83 1.92 9.97 -20.47
C SER A 83 0.66 9.07 -20.51
N SER A 84 -0.10 9.02 -19.42
CA SER A 84 -1.35 8.25 -19.39
C SER A 84 -2.41 8.85 -20.32
N ILE A 85 -2.49 10.18 -20.42
CA ILE A 85 -3.42 10.86 -21.33
C ILE A 85 -3.12 10.48 -22.78
N LEU A 86 -1.83 10.42 -23.17
CA LEU A 86 -1.43 10.02 -24.53
C LEU A 86 -1.87 8.61 -24.90
N LEU A 87 -1.97 7.71 -23.91
CA LEU A 87 -2.40 6.32 -24.13
C LEU A 87 -3.91 6.12 -24.03
N GLN A 88 -4.62 6.95 -23.26
CA GLN A 88 -6.06 6.81 -23.02
C GLN A 88 -6.91 7.59 -24.01
N ASP A 89 -6.42 8.74 -24.47
CA ASP A 89 -7.16 9.61 -25.38
C ASP A 89 -6.94 9.18 -26.83
N ALA A 90 -7.87 8.38 -27.32
CA ALA A 90 -7.85 7.89 -28.71
C ALA A 90 -7.87 9.04 -29.74
N SER A 91 -8.42 10.22 -29.40
CA SER A 91 -8.51 11.37 -30.31
C SER A 91 -7.15 11.96 -30.64
N LEU A 92 -6.14 11.74 -29.78
CA LEU A 92 -4.77 12.20 -30.00
C LEU A 92 -3.97 11.31 -30.95
N GLY A 93 -4.44 10.09 -31.27
CA GLY A 93 -3.76 9.15 -32.17
C GLY A 93 -2.46 8.54 -31.65
N TYR A 94 -1.99 8.92 -30.47
CA TYR A 94 -0.73 8.40 -29.92
C TYR A 94 -0.80 6.95 -29.50
N SER A 95 -1.94 6.47 -29.00
CA SER A 95 -2.11 5.09 -28.55
C SER A 95 -1.82 4.08 -29.66
N GLU A 96 -2.25 4.36 -30.89
CA GLU A 96 -1.99 3.51 -32.06
C GLU A 96 -0.49 3.48 -32.40
N LEU A 97 0.16 4.63 -32.45
CA LEU A 97 1.58 4.76 -32.77
C LEU A 97 2.49 4.13 -31.69
N LEU A 98 2.05 4.16 -30.43
CA LEU A 98 2.78 3.59 -29.30
C LEU A 98 2.50 2.09 -29.09
N ALA A 99 1.52 1.51 -29.80
CA ALA A 99 1.13 0.11 -29.64
C ALA A 99 2.33 -0.83 -29.81
N SER A 100 3.19 -0.60 -30.81
CA SER A 100 4.40 -1.41 -31.04
C SER A 100 5.41 -1.32 -29.90
N TYR A 101 5.53 -0.15 -29.26
CA TYR A 101 6.43 0.04 -28.11
C TYR A 101 5.99 -0.77 -26.88
N PHE A 102 4.67 -0.84 -26.64
CA PHE A 102 4.10 -1.58 -25.53
C PHE A 102 3.73 -3.03 -25.88
N GLN A 103 4.07 -3.47 -27.09
CA GLN A 103 3.76 -4.82 -27.54
C GLN A 103 4.36 -5.89 -26.61
N LEU A 104 3.53 -6.84 -26.23
CA LEU A 104 3.89 -8.04 -25.51
C LEU A 104 4.49 -9.09 -26.47
N SER A 105 5.11 -10.12 -25.92
CA SER A 105 5.47 -11.29 -26.74
C SER A 105 4.23 -11.88 -27.41
N PRO A 106 4.38 -12.57 -28.57
CA PRO A 106 3.25 -13.20 -29.23
C PRO A 106 2.48 -14.17 -28.33
N SER A 107 3.18 -14.94 -27.49
CA SER A 107 2.57 -15.88 -26.53
C SER A 107 1.74 -15.15 -25.47
N HIS A 108 2.26 -14.07 -24.91
CA HIS A 108 1.53 -13.27 -23.91
C HIS A 108 0.32 -12.56 -24.51
N THR A 109 0.46 -12.06 -25.74
CA THR A 109 -0.67 -11.46 -26.47
C THR A 109 -1.75 -12.50 -26.75
N ALA A 110 -1.38 -13.69 -27.22
CA ALA A 110 -2.32 -14.78 -27.45
C ALA A 110 -3.05 -15.18 -26.16
N TRP A 111 -2.31 -15.31 -25.05
CA TRP A 111 -2.91 -15.60 -23.73
C TRP A 111 -3.91 -14.54 -23.33
N MET A 112 -3.61 -13.24 -23.47
CA MET A 112 -4.55 -12.16 -23.12
C MET A 112 -5.80 -12.14 -24.00
N GLN A 113 -5.68 -12.51 -25.28
CA GLN A 113 -6.78 -12.48 -26.27
C GLN A 113 -7.61 -13.77 -26.28
N GLU A 114 -7.12 -14.85 -25.68
CA GLU A 114 -7.87 -16.08 -25.54
C GLU A 114 -9.22 -15.81 -24.83
N THR A 115 -10.28 -16.44 -25.32
CA THR A 115 -11.59 -16.34 -24.67
C THR A 115 -11.55 -16.97 -23.28
N TYR A 116 -11.95 -16.21 -22.27
CA TYR A 116 -12.04 -16.66 -20.89
C TYR A 116 -13.38 -16.30 -20.26
N ASP A 117 -13.77 -17.08 -19.27
CA ASP A 117 -14.97 -16.79 -18.47
C ASP A 117 -14.68 -15.57 -17.58
N HIS A 118 -15.51 -14.55 -17.68
CA HIS A 118 -15.37 -13.30 -16.94
C HIS A 118 -16.65 -12.96 -16.17
N ASN A 119 -16.52 -12.08 -15.19
CA ASN A 119 -17.64 -11.65 -14.38
C ASN A 119 -18.71 -10.92 -15.21
N SER A 120 -19.87 -11.53 -15.36
CA SER A 120 -21.01 -10.95 -16.10
C SER A 120 -21.97 -10.14 -15.21
N LYS A 121 -21.70 -10.03 -13.89
CA LYS A 121 -22.57 -9.30 -12.96
C LYS A 121 -22.39 -7.80 -13.11
N ASN A 122 -23.51 -7.06 -13.10
CA ASN A 122 -23.56 -5.59 -13.14
C ASN A 122 -22.70 -4.98 -14.26
N PRO A 123 -22.92 -5.34 -15.53
CA PRO A 123 -22.13 -4.84 -16.65
C PRO A 123 -22.21 -3.31 -16.81
N GLU A 124 -23.27 -2.69 -16.30
CA GLU A 124 -23.47 -1.25 -16.25
C GLU A 124 -22.40 -0.50 -15.44
N ASN A 125 -21.68 -1.20 -14.57
CA ASN A 125 -20.61 -0.62 -13.76
C ASN A 125 -19.25 -0.57 -14.49
N LEU A 126 -19.14 -1.17 -15.70
CA LEU A 126 -17.93 -1.14 -16.52
C LEU A 126 -17.82 0.18 -17.30
N ILE A 127 -17.71 1.30 -16.56
CA ILE A 127 -17.79 2.65 -17.11
C ILE A 127 -16.44 3.33 -17.34
N TYR A 128 -15.37 2.83 -16.72
CA TYR A 128 -14.06 3.45 -16.86
C TYR A 128 -13.25 2.76 -17.94
N LYS A 129 -12.96 3.50 -19.01
CA LYS A 129 -12.12 3.00 -20.09
C LYS A 129 -10.67 2.94 -19.61
N ALA A 130 -10.05 1.78 -19.76
CA ALA A 130 -8.65 1.53 -19.52
C ALA A 130 -7.90 1.33 -20.86
N VAL A 131 -6.70 0.79 -20.81
CA VAL A 131 -5.87 0.51 -22.00
C VAL A 131 -6.48 -0.60 -22.87
N ASN A 132 -6.14 -0.63 -24.14
CA ASN A 132 -6.56 -1.66 -25.11
C ASN A 132 -8.09 -1.85 -25.21
N GLY A 133 -8.88 -0.80 -24.95
CA GLY A 133 -10.33 -0.85 -25.03
C GLY A 133 -11.02 -1.60 -23.88
N ILE A 134 -10.28 -2.07 -22.89
CA ILE A 134 -10.86 -2.72 -21.71
C ILE A 134 -11.62 -1.68 -20.88
N SER A 135 -12.84 -2.03 -20.47
CA SER A 135 -13.61 -1.24 -19.52
C SER A 135 -13.55 -1.91 -18.14
N VAL A 136 -13.37 -1.11 -17.09
CA VAL A 136 -13.25 -1.55 -15.71
C VAL A 136 -14.24 -0.81 -14.80
N ARG A 137 -14.42 -1.27 -13.56
CA ARG A 137 -15.47 -0.75 -12.66
C ARG A 137 -15.05 0.48 -11.86
N SER A 138 -13.76 0.73 -11.71
CA SER A 138 -13.27 1.87 -10.92
C SER A 138 -12.11 2.59 -11.58
N LYS A 139 -11.88 3.85 -11.17
CA LYS A 139 -10.70 4.62 -11.58
C LYS A 139 -9.39 3.98 -11.13
N SER A 140 -9.40 3.36 -9.96
CA SER A 140 -8.23 2.67 -9.42
C SER A 140 -7.84 1.48 -10.28
N GLU A 141 -8.82 0.68 -10.70
CA GLU A 141 -8.60 -0.44 -11.62
C GLU A 141 -8.09 0.03 -12.98
N ALA A 142 -8.60 1.16 -13.50
CA ALA A 142 -8.08 1.74 -14.74
C ALA A 142 -6.59 2.16 -14.61
N ILE A 143 -6.19 2.68 -13.46
CA ILE A 143 -4.79 3.01 -13.17
C ILE A 143 -3.95 1.73 -13.08
N ILE A 144 -4.43 0.68 -12.40
CA ILE A 144 -3.75 -0.61 -12.31
C ILE A 144 -3.58 -1.23 -13.69
N ALA A 145 -4.64 -1.28 -14.50
CA ALA A 145 -4.58 -1.78 -15.87
C ALA A 145 -3.54 -1.02 -16.72
N MET A 146 -3.49 0.31 -16.59
CA MET A 146 -2.48 1.15 -17.23
C MET A 146 -1.07 0.79 -16.78
N LEU A 147 -0.84 0.62 -15.48
CA LEU A 147 0.46 0.23 -14.94
C LEU A 147 0.90 -1.14 -15.44
N LEU A 148 0.01 -2.12 -15.44
CA LEU A 148 0.30 -3.46 -15.97
C LEU A 148 0.69 -3.38 -17.45
N TYR A 149 -0.10 -2.67 -18.25
CA TYR A 149 0.16 -2.51 -19.68
C TYR A 149 1.49 -1.81 -19.97
N THR A 150 1.76 -0.68 -19.34
CA THR A 150 2.98 0.10 -19.57
C THR A 150 4.24 -0.61 -19.10
N ASN A 151 4.13 -1.52 -18.15
CA ASN A 151 5.23 -2.38 -17.71
C ASN A 151 5.30 -3.72 -18.46
N LYS A 152 4.50 -3.89 -19.52
CA LYS A 152 4.45 -5.11 -20.36
C LYS A 152 4.16 -6.37 -19.54
N ILE A 153 3.24 -6.25 -18.58
CA ILE A 153 2.77 -7.34 -17.73
C ILE A 153 1.43 -7.83 -18.29
N PRO A 154 1.34 -9.08 -18.80
CA PRO A 154 0.10 -9.62 -19.32
C PRO A 154 -0.92 -9.81 -18.19
N PHE A 155 -2.17 -9.45 -18.45
CA PHE A 155 -3.25 -9.60 -17.48
C PHE A 155 -4.61 -9.85 -18.15
N ARG A 156 -5.53 -10.46 -17.40
CA ARG A 156 -6.96 -10.58 -17.73
C ARG A 156 -7.75 -9.90 -16.62
N TYR A 157 -8.77 -9.16 -16.99
CA TYR A 157 -9.63 -8.45 -16.06
C TYR A 157 -10.83 -9.32 -15.68
N GLU A 158 -11.14 -9.44 -14.37
CA GLU A 158 -12.23 -10.24 -13.81
C GLU A 158 -12.31 -11.67 -14.39
N CYS A 159 -11.18 -12.31 -14.63
CA CYS A 159 -11.10 -13.69 -15.12
C CYS A 159 -11.50 -14.68 -14.04
N ALA A 160 -12.35 -15.65 -14.37
CA ALA A 160 -12.82 -16.66 -13.42
C ALA A 160 -11.67 -17.49 -12.85
N LEU A 161 -11.63 -17.61 -11.53
CA LEU A 161 -10.78 -18.51 -10.77
C LEU A 161 -11.66 -19.55 -10.09
N ASN A 162 -11.47 -20.81 -10.47
CA ASN A 162 -12.22 -21.93 -9.87
C ASN A 162 -11.39 -22.58 -8.75
N LEU A 163 -11.94 -22.57 -7.54
CA LEU A 163 -11.36 -23.19 -6.35
C LEU A 163 -12.35 -24.25 -5.83
N GLY A 164 -12.20 -25.49 -6.33
CA GLY A 164 -13.21 -26.54 -6.10
C GLY A 164 -14.57 -26.13 -6.66
N ASP A 165 -15.59 -26.14 -5.78
CA ASP A 165 -16.96 -25.77 -6.15
C ASP A 165 -17.22 -24.25 -6.11
N ILE A 166 -16.21 -23.44 -5.74
CA ILE A 166 -16.37 -22.00 -5.59
C ILE A 166 -15.69 -21.30 -6.77
N LYS A 167 -16.41 -20.35 -7.39
CA LYS A 167 -15.90 -19.52 -8.48
C LYS A 167 -15.71 -18.09 -7.99
N PHE A 168 -14.49 -17.58 -8.14
CA PHE A 168 -14.10 -16.21 -7.83
C PHE A 168 -13.76 -15.45 -9.11
N TYR A 169 -13.81 -14.12 -9.04
CA TYR A 169 -13.43 -13.21 -10.10
C TYR A 169 -12.51 -12.14 -9.51
N PRO A 170 -11.18 -12.42 -9.40
CA PRO A 170 -10.21 -11.40 -8.98
C PRO A 170 -10.25 -10.21 -9.94
N ASP A 171 -9.97 -9.01 -9.46
CA ASP A 171 -9.92 -7.83 -10.34
C ASP A 171 -8.94 -8.04 -11.49
N PHE A 172 -7.77 -8.62 -11.21
CA PHE A 172 -6.78 -8.96 -12.23
C PHE A 172 -6.18 -10.34 -12.03
N THR A 173 -6.16 -11.14 -13.09
CA THR A 173 -5.33 -12.34 -13.21
C THR A 173 -4.10 -11.96 -14.02
N ILE A 174 -2.92 -12.06 -13.42
CA ILE A 174 -1.64 -11.61 -13.98
C ILE A 174 -0.82 -12.84 -14.35
N LEU A 175 -0.29 -12.86 -15.56
CA LEU A 175 0.72 -13.83 -15.98
C LEU A 175 2.11 -13.23 -15.80
N HIS A 176 2.92 -13.82 -14.94
CA HIS A 176 4.27 -13.30 -14.71
C HIS A 176 5.16 -13.49 -15.97
N PRO A 177 5.75 -12.40 -16.54
CA PRO A 177 6.34 -12.43 -17.87
C PRO A 177 7.53 -13.37 -18.05
N LYS A 178 8.19 -13.77 -16.95
CA LYS A 178 9.38 -14.64 -17.00
C LYS A 178 9.13 -16.06 -16.50
N THR A 179 8.27 -16.23 -15.50
CA THR A 179 8.02 -17.55 -14.89
C THR A 179 6.74 -18.20 -15.36
N GLU A 180 5.90 -17.46 -16.08
CA GLU A 180 4.58 -17.88 -16.57
C GLU A 180 3.63 -18.34 -15.44
N GLN A 181 3.92 -17.98 -14.20
CA GLN A 181 3.07 -18.24 -13.05
C GLN A 181 1.91 -17.25 -13.03
N LEU A 182 0.74 -17.72 -12.63
CA LEU A 182 -0.44 -16.89 -12.42
C LEU A 182 -0.43 -16.27 -11.03
N TYR A 183 -0.75 -14.97 -10.97
CA TYR A 183 -0.99 -14.23 -9.74
C TYR A 183 -2.36 -13.58 -9.82
N TYR A 184 -3.02 -13.46 -8.67
CA TYR A 184 -4.34 -12.89 -8.55
C TYR A 184 -4.24 -11.61 -7.72
N TRP A 185 -4.76 -10.53 -8.26
CA TRP A 185 -4.75 -9.21 -7.60
C TRP A 185 -6.18 -8.78 -7.33
N GLU A 186 -6.47 -8.48 -6.09
CA GLU A 186 -7.72 -7.86 -5.64
C GLU A 186 -7.42 -6.47 -5.09
N HIS A 187 -8.14 -5.44 -5.55
CA HIS A 187 -7.95 -4.05 -5.13
C HIS A 187 -9.02 -3.65 -4.10
N PHE A 188 -8.63 -3.49 -2.86
CA PHE A 188 -9.53 -3.09 -1.77
C PHE A 188 -9.62 -1.56 -1.67
N GLY A 189 -10.59 -0.95 -2.38
CA GLY A 189 -10.70 0.51 -2.52
C GLY A 189 -11.41 1.24 -1.38
N LEU A 190 -12.45 0.64 -0.79
CA LEU A 190 -13.38 1.31 0.15
C LEU A 190 -13.33 0.69 1.55
N MET A 191 -12.14 0.39 2.07
CA MET A 191 -11.94 -0.26 3.37
C MET A 191 -12.44 0.57 4.56
N ASP A 192 -12.71 1.86 4.37
CA ASP A 192 -13.35 2.71 5.40
C ASP A 192 -14.84 2.43 5.57
N SER A 193 -15.48 1.80 4.56
CA SER A 193 -16.90 1.41 4.62
C SER A 193 -17.06 0.07 5.34
N PRO A 194 -17.85 -0.03 6.43
CA PRO A 194 -18.03 -1.26 7.20
C PRO A 194 -18.58 -2.41 6.35
N GLY A 195 -19.59 -2.17 5.50
CA GLY A 195 -20.19 -3.17 4.63
C GLY A 195 -19.23 -3.69 3.55
N TYR A 196 -18.43 -2.79 2.96
CA TYR A 196 -17.40 -3.17 1.99
C TYR A 196 -16.30 -4.02 2.64
N ARG A 197 -15.86 -3.62 3.84
CA ARG A 197 -14.84 -4.35 4.61
C ARG A 197 -15.25 -5.79 4.93
N GLN A 198 -16.51 -6.00 5.33
CA GLN A 198 -17.03 -7.33 5.60
C GLN A 198 -17.00 -8.23 4.33
N ASN A 199 -17.40 -7.68 3.18
CA ASN A 199 -17.33 -8.38 1.90
C ASN A 199 -15.88 -8.62 1.44
N ALA A 200 -14.97 -7.69 1.71
CA ALA A 200 -13.55 -7.83 1.38
C ALA A 200 -12.89 -8.97 2.16
N PHE A 201 -13.19 -9.11 3.46
CA PHE A 201 -12.68 -10.22 4.28
C PHE A 201 -13.23 -11.60 3.87
N SER A 202 -14.42 -11.67 3.27
CA SER A 202 -14.97 -12.93 2.77
C SER A 202 -14.28 -13.44 1.49
N LYS A 203 -13.44 -12.60 0.85
CA LYS A 203 -12.66 -12.94 -0.35
C LYS A 203 -11.22 -13.41 -0.04
N GLN A 204 -10.79 -13.31 1.22
CA GLN A 204 -9.49 -13.81 1.70
C GLN A 204 -9.59 -15.26 2.18
#